data_ff45b1b072b6cfff03d698322895eb2a
#
_entry.id   ff45b1b072b6cfff03d698322895eb2a
#
_cell.length_a   1.000
_cell.length_b   1.000
_cell.length_c   1.000
_cell.angle_alpha   90.00
_cell.angle_beta   90.00
_cell.angle_gamma   90.00
#
_symmetry.space_group_name_H-M   'P 1'
#
loop_
_entity.id
_entity.type
_entity.pdbx_description
1 polymer ?
#
loop_
_entity_poly.entity_id
_entity_poly.type
_entity_poly.pdbx_seq_one_letter_code
_entity_poly.pdbx_strand_id
1 'polypeptide(L)'
;MKKMIFTLAFAALSLGASAQQYVVKGRAAGQSTVYYRNLQSNQVDSVKVGKDGTFTLQGDAHNQPFLQLANSRYFNESIVAVLDGTVSVDLPTATVSGTTENALLNSSQSVLAKQVPGVMSLVSQLKKLLAEGKAGTPEFNALQAQYEKTVGEMGALVKKSIAEHPQSTANAPLFYIYGSLLDEDEIQKLIASNAACFSTPLLKPIVDQFAHRAEAMKLRQPGSQFKDIALQTPQGATKRLSDYCGKGNYVLVDFWASWCGPCRAEMPNVKKAYEKYHRKGFEIVGVSLDNDKAAWTGAIQRMNLPWIHLSDLKGWQSEAAALYGISSIPATMLVDPQGKIVEFGLRGEQLEVKLAELYANAPDVQTTTPDAVTGATKVERPADKARPGKRVRK
;
A
#
# COMPACT_ATOMS: atom_id res chain seq x y z
N MET A 1 -24.18 -51.11 -56.82
CA MET A 1 -23.33 -51.20 -55.61
C MET A 1 -23.02 -49.78 -55.18
N LYS A 2 -23.78 -49.26 -54.20
CA LYS A 2 -23.62 -47.89 -53.69
C LYS A 2 -22.57 -47.91 -52.56
N LYS A 3 -21.47 -47.20 -52.72
CA LYS A 3 -20.48 -46.99 -51.67
C LYS A 3 -21.01 -45.93 -50.70
N MET A 4 -21.35 -46.31 -49.46
CA MET A 4 -21.62 -45.41 -48.34
C MET A 4 -20.27 -44.91 -47.79
N ILE A 5 -20.04 -43.62 -47.89
CA ILE A 5 -18.89 -42.93 -47.26
C ILE A 5 -19.39 -42.51 -45.89
N PHE A 6 -18.88 -43.13 -44.81
CA PHE A 6 -19.03 -42.69 -43.44
C PHE A 6 -18.06 -41.53 -43.19
N THR A 7 -18.62 -40.34 -43.08
CA THR A 7 -17.86 -39.18 -42.60
C THR A 7 -17.93 -39.17 -41.08
N LEU A 8 -16.84 -39.56 -40.43
CA LEU A 8 -16.63 -39.35 -38.99
C LEU A 8 -16.45 -37.85 -38.75
N ALA A 9 -17.47 -37.18 -38.18
CA ALA A 9 -17.33 -35.87 -37.63
C ALA A 9 -16.57 -35.99 -36.28
N PHE A 10 -15.30 -35.63 -36.26
CA PHE A 10 -14.58 -35.35 -35.01
C PHE A 10 -15.17 -34.10 -34.41
N ALA A 11 -16.02 -34.27 -33.40
CA ALA A 11 -16.38 -33.19 -32.52
C ALA A 11 -15.12 -32.90 -31.65
N ALA A 12 -14.38 -31.88 -32.02
CA ALA A 12 -13.41 -31.25 -31.12
C ALA A 12 -14.20 -30.65 -29.95
N LEU A 13 -14.23 -31.34 -28.81
CA LEU A 13 -14.56 -30.71 -27.53
C LEU A 13 -13.44 -29.71 -27.24
N SER A 14 -13.62 -28.47 -27.66
CA SER A 14 -12.94 -27.35 -27.06
C SER A 14 -13.45 -27.29 -25.60
N LEU A 15 -12.59 -27.63 -24.66
CA LEU A 15 -12.73 -27.21 -23.26
C LEU A 15 -12.59 -25.68 -23.22
N GLY A 16 -13.58 -24.99 -23.77
CA GLY A 16 -13.78 -23.57 -23.54
C GLY A 16 -14.27 -23.41 -22.11
N ALA A 17 -13.59 -22.59 -21.33
CA ALA A 17 -14.12 -22.09 -20.09
C ALA A 17 -15.56 -21.62 -20.35
N SER A 18 -16.54 -22.28 -19.74
CA SER A 18 -17.95 -21.95 -19.98
C SER A 18 -18.19 -20.51 -19.53
N ALA A 19 -18.62 -19.66 -20.48
CA ALA A 19 -19.03 -18.31 -20.19
C ALA A 19 -20.10 -18.34 -19.08
N GLN A 20 -19.84 -17.66 -17.96
CA GLN A 20 -20.79 -17.58 -16.85
C GLN A 20 -21.80 -16.48 -17.18
N GLN A 21 -22.85 -16.85 -17.93
CA GLN A 21 -23.88 -15.92 -18.33
C GLN A 21 -24.71 -15.48 -17.12
N TYR A 22 -24.99 -14.18 -17.02
CA TYR A 22 -25.85 -13.61 -15.98
C TYR A 22 -26.98 -12.79 -16.56
N VAL A 23 -28.09 -12.68 -15.80
CA VAL A 23 -29.19 -11.76 -16.03
C VAL A 23 -29.52 -11.05 -14.72
N VAL A 24 -29.35 -9.74 -14.66
CA VAL A 24 -29.85 -8.92 -13.55
C VAL A 24 -31.20 -8.33 -13.94
N LYS A 25 -32.25 -8.67 -13.20
CA LYS A 25 -33.58 -8.07 -13.30
C LYS A 25 -33.71 -7.08 -12.14
N GLY A 26 -33.80 -5.79 -12.46
CA GLY A 26 -33.77 -4.74 -11.46
C GLY A 26 -35.04 -3.90 -11.42
N ARG A 27 -35.34 -3.36 -10.22
CA ARG A 27 -36.33 -2.32 -9.99
C ARG A 27 -35.66 -1.06 -9.47
N ALA A 28 -35.98 0.09 -10.06
CA ALA A 28 -35.46 1.40 -9.71
C ALA A 28 -36.55 2.46 -9.89
N ALA A 29 -37.66 2.30 -9.15
CA ALA A 29 -38.80 3.18 -9.26
C ALA A 29 -38.43 4.65 -9.00
N GLY A 30 -38.92 5.56 -9.86
CA GLY A 30 -38.61 6.99 -9.78
C GLY A 30 -37.28 7.41 -10.36
N GLN A 31 -36.47 6.47 -10.88
CA GLN A 31 -35.20 6.75 -11.54
C GLN A 31 -35.32 6.63 -13.05
N SER A 32 -34.56 7.40 -13.80
CA SER A 32 -34.46 7.29 -15.26
C SER A 32 -33.27 6.47 -15.73
N THR A 33 -32.29 6.29 -14.84
CA THR A 33 -31.01 5.65 -15.14
C THR A 33 -30.48 4.97 -13.88
N VAL A 34 -29.95 3.76 -14.03
CA VAL A 34 -29.18 3.07 -13.01
C VAL A 34 -27.74 3.01 -13.47
N TYR A 35 -26.83 3.39 -12.58
CA TYR A 35 -25.38 3.27 -12.78
C TYR A 35 -24.91 1.96 -12.19
N TYR A 36 -23.97 1.33 -12.86
CA TYR A 36 -23.34 0.12 -12.36
C TYR A 36 -21.84 0.13 -12.64
N ARG A 37 -21.09 -0.55 -11.80
CA ARG A 37 -19.67 -0.79 -12.03
C ARG A 37 -19.29 -2.19 -11.60
N ASN A 38 -18.37 -2.78 -12.32
CA ASN A 38 -17.69 -3.97 -11.86
C ASN A 38 -16.68 -3.60 -10.77
N LEU A 39 -16.73 -4.27 -9.60
CA LEU A 39 -15.85 -3.94 -8.47
C LEU A 39 -14.38 -4.19 -8.75
N GLN A 40 -14.04 -5.09 -9.68
CA GLN A 40 -12.69 -5.47 -9.99
C GLN A 40 -12.03 -4.54 -11.03
N SER A 41 -12.72 -4.29 -12.16
CA SER A 41 -12.19 -3.39 -13.20
C SER A 41 -12.48 -1.92 -12.91
N ASN A 42 -13.36 -1.64 -11.96
CA ASN A 42 -13.87 -0.30 -11.62
C ASN A 42 -14.49 0.46 -12.81
N GLN A 43 -14.79 -0.24 -13.90
CA GLN A 43 -15.43 0.33 -15.08
C GLN A 43 -16.87 0.67 -14.77
N VAL A 44 -17.26 1.92 -14.98
CA VAL A 44 -18.61 2.47 -14.75
C VAL A 44 -19.37 2.52 -16.05
N ASP A 45 -20.61 2.05 -16.01
CA ASP A 45 -21.56 2.16 -17.12
C ASP A 45 -22.97 2.45 -16.57
N SER A 46 -23.98 2.50 -17.43
CA SER A 46 -25.36 2.80 -17.02
C SER A 46 -26.39 2.11 -17.90
N VAL A 47 -27.58 1.89 -17.33
CA VAL A 47 -28.75 1.34 -18.03
C VAL A 47 -29.98 2.24 -17.84
N LYS A 48 -30.76 2.40 -18.88
CA LYS A 48 -32.04 3.12 -18.80
C LYS A 48 -33.09 2.31 -18.06
N VAL A 49 -33.87 2.98 -17.21
CA VAL A 49 -35.00 2.42 -16.51
C VAL A 49 -36.25 2.58 -17.38
N GLY A 50 -37.01 1.51 -17.53
CA GLY A 50 -38.28 1.50 -18.26
C GLY A 50 -39.34 2.36 -17.58
N LYS A 51 -40.43 2.65 -18.31
CA LYS A 51 -41.59 3.40 -17.77
C LYS A 51 -42.27 2.69 -16.60
N ASP A 52 -42.08 1.38 -16.50
CA ASP A 52 -42.56 0.51 -15.43
C ASP A 52 -41.65 0.49 -14.21
N GLY A 53 -40.55 1.26 -14.24
CA GLY A 53 -39.56 1.33 -13.17
C GLY A 53 -38.60 0.14 -13.14
N THR A 54 -38.56 -0.68 -14.21
CA THR A 54 -37.65 -1.85 -14.28
C THR A 54 -36.45 -1.62 -15.21
N PHE A 55 -35.43 -2.43 -15.03
CA PHE A 55 -34.25 -2.51 -15.93
C PHE A 55 -33.75 -3.95 -16.01
N THR A 56 -33.01 -4.25 -17.07
CA THR A 56 -32.34 -5.54 -17.22
C THR A 56 -30.94 -5.34 -17.70
N LEU A 57 -29.98 -6.06 -17.06
CA LEU A 57 -28.58 -6.20 -17.50
C LEU A 57 -28.34 -7.68 -17.79
N GLN A 58 -27.59 -7.96 -18.83
CA GLN A 58 -27.17 -9.32 -19.15
C GLN A 58 -25.75 -9.31 -19.73
N GLY A 59 -25.02 -10.36 -19.53
CA GLY A 59 -23.66 -10.47 -20.01
C GLY A 59 -22.96 -11.73 -19.52
N ASP A 60 -21.65 -11.72 -19.66
CA ASP A 60 -20.76 -12.75 -19.19
C ASP A 60 -19.99 -12.22 -17.97
N ALA A 61 -20.13 -12.91 -16.84
CA ALA A 61 -19.47 -12.58 -15.59
C ALA A 61 -18.05 -13.15 -15.49
N HIS A 62 -17.51 -13.72 -16.56
CA HIS A 62 -16.23 -14.39 -16.54
C HIS A 62 -15.14 -13.51 -15.90
N ASN A 63 -14.57 -13.98 -14.79
CA ASN A 63 -13.56 -13.28 -13.97
C ASN A 63 -14.02 -11.95 -13.31
N GLN A 64 -15.27 -11.53 -13.47
CA GLN A 64 -15.78 -10.28 -12.89
C GLN A 64 -17.16 -10.48 -12.23
N PRO A 65 -17.25 -11.35 -11.21
CA PRO A 65 -18.54 -11.79 -10.69
C PRO A 65 -19.25 -10.78 -9.79
N PHE A 66 -18.71 -9.59 -9.53
CA PHE A 66 -19.26 -8.65 -8.56
C PHE A 66 -19.64 -7.32 -9.20
N LEU A 67 -20.93 -7.03 -9.23
CA LEU A 67 -21.50 -5.81 -9.80
C LEU A 67 -22.04 -4.92 -8.69
N GLN A 68 -21.61 -3.67 -8.63
CA GLN A 68 -22.17 -2.65 -7.75
C GLN A 68 -23.16 -1.81 -8.56
N LEU A 69 -24.35 -1.60 -8.02
CA LEU A 69 -25.43 -0.83 -8.66
C LEU A 69 -25.87 0.32 -7.76
N ALA A 70 -26.20 1.47 -8.35
CA ALA A 70 -26.61 2.66 -7.63
C ALA A 70 -27.51 3.57 -8.45
N ASN A 71 -28.27 4.44 -7.78
CA ASN A 71 -29.05 5.50 -8.40
C ASN A 71 -28.19 6.71 -8.86
N SER A 72 -26.92 6.75 -8.45
CA SER A 72 -25.98 7.84 -8.72
C SER A 72 -24.64 7.29 -9.21
N ARG A 73 -24.00 8.00 -10.13
CA ARG A 73 -22.64 7.69 -10.60
C ARG A 73 -21.56 7.77 -9.51
N TYR A 74 -21.88 8.32 -8.35
CA TYR A 74 -20.95 8.43 -7.21
C TYR A 74 -21.02 7.22 -6.28
N PHE A 75 -21.97 6.30 -6.47
CA PHE A 75 -22.13 5.07 -5.68
C PHE A 75 -22.22 5.26 -4.16
N ASN A 76 -22.66 6.44 -3.69
CA ASN A 76 -22.80 6.75 -2.26
C ASN A 76 -23.80 5.82 -1.56
N GLU A 77 -24.91 5.52 -2.26
CA GLU A 77 -25.90 4.52 -1.86
C GLU A 77 -25.92 3.45 -2.94
N SER A 78 -25.41 2.30 -2.64
CA SER A 78 -25.23 1.24 -3.62
C SER A 78 -25.45 -0.14 -3.03
N ILE A 79 -25.79 -1.07 -3.88
CA ILE A 79 -25.94 -2.49 -3.56
C ILE A 79 -24.95 -3.29 -4.42
N VAL A 80 -24.46 -4.39 -3.90
CA VAL A 80 -23.63 -5.32 -4.66
C VAL A 80 -24.42 -6.58 -4.95
N ALA A 81 -24.26 -7.10 -6.16
CA ALA A 81 -24.78 -8.38 -6.62
C ALA A 81 -23.65 -9.31 -7.05
N VAL A 82 -23.80 -10.60 -6.77
CA VAL A 82 -22.97 -11.68 -7.33
C VAL A 82 -23.60 -12.13 -8.64
N LEU A 83 -22.86 -12.13 -9.72
CA LEU A 83 -23.32 -12.46 -11.07
C LEU A 83 -23.18 -13.97 -11.34
N ASP A 84 -23.98 -14.78 -10.64
CA ASP A 84 -23.95 -16.25 -10.66
C ASP A 84 -25.22 -16.88 -11.25
N GLY A 85 -25.89 -16.16 -12.15
CA GLY A 85 -27.12 -16.61 -12.81
C GLY A 85 -28.15 -15.51 -12.95
N THR A 86 -29.44 -15.83 -12.66
CA THR A 86 -30.48 -14.80 -12.65
C THR A 86 -30.59 -14.15 -11.28
N VAL A 87 -30.32 -12.87 -11.25
CA VAL A 87 -30.22 -12.05 -10.02
C VAL A 87 -31.37 -11.02 -10.05
N SER A 88 -32.05 -10.85 -8.93
CA SER A 88 -33.05 -9.81 -8.73
C SER A 88 -32.52 -8.71 -7.84
N VAL A 89 -32.60 -7.44 -8.28
CA VAL A 89 -32.13 -6.26 -7.57
C VAL A 89 -33.27 -5.28 -7.37
N ASP A 90 -33.49 -4.85 -6.13
CA ASP A 90 -34.44 -3.78 -5.80
C ASP A 90 -33.68 -2.61 -5.17
N LEU A 91 -33.41 -1.56 -5.94
CA LEU A 91 -32.66 -0.40 -5.44
C LEU A 91 -33.44 0.40 -4.38
N PRO A 92 -34.74 0.61 -4.46
CA PRO A 92 -35.50 1.29 -3.41
C PRO A 92 -35.40 0.64 -2.02
N THR A 93 -35.34 -0.69 -1.95
CA THR A 93 -35.26 -1.43 -0.69
C THR A 93 -33.83 -1.88 -0.39
N ALA A 94 -32.87 -1.58 -1.28
CA ALA A 94 -31.48 -2.04 -1.22
C ALA A 94 -31.39 -3.56 -0.98
N THR A 95 -32.13 -4.36 -1.76
CA THR A 95 -32.13 -5.82 -1.65
C THR A 95 -31.62 -6.50 -2.92
N VAL A 96 -30.94 -7.61 -2.75
CA VAL A 96 -30.50 -8.51 -3.83
C VAL A 96 -30.90 -9.93 -3.49
N SER A 97 -31.34 -10.69 -4.50
CA SER A 97 -31.81 -12.06 -4.34
C SER A 97 -31.72 -12.84 -5.64
N GLY A 98 -32.23 -14.07 -5.68
CA GLY A 98 -32.27 -14.91 -6.87
C GLY A 98 -31.35 -16.12 -6.81
N THR A 99 -30.25 -16.02 -6.11
CA THR A 99 -29.28 -17.11 -5.91
C THR A 99 -28.87 -17.24 -4.44
N THR A 100 -28.26 -18.36 -4.06
CA THR A 100 -27.79 -18.59 -2.69
C THR A 100 -26.71 -17.57 -2.29
N GLU A 101 -25.77 -17.28 -3.19
CA GLU A 101 -24.72 -16.28 -2.96
C GLU A 101 -25.30 -14.88 -2.73
N ASN A 102 -26.29 -14.48 -3.52
CA ASN A 102 -26.95 -13.19 -3.36
C ASN A 102 -27.83 -13.11 -2.10
N ALA A 103 -28.48 -14.19 -1.69
CA ALA A 103 -29.23 -14.23 -0.43
C ALA A 103 -28.28 -14.06 0.78
N LEU A 104 -27.13 -14.73 0.76
CA LEU A 104 -26.11 -14.60 1.78
C LEU A 104 -25.53 -13.17 1.82
N LEU A 105 -25.12 -12.65 0.67
CA LEU A 105 -24.59 -11.28 0.56
C LEU A 105 -25.60 -10.27 1.11
N ASN A 106 -26.87 -10.40 0.72
CA ASN A 106 -27.93 -9.48 1.15
C ASN A 106 -28.15 -9.49 2.66
N SER A 107 -28.04 -10.63 3.33
CA SER A 107 -28.20 -10.74 4.78
C SER A 107 -27.19 -9.88 5.55
N SER A 108 -25.94 -9.80 5.07
CA SER A 108 -24.87 -9.03 5.69
C SER A 108 -24.83 -7.58 5.20
N GLN A 109 -24.86 -7.36 3.88
CA GLN A 109 -24.72 -6.01 3.33
C GLN A 109 -25.88 -5.08 3.74
N SER A 110 -27.11 -5.60 3.87
CA SER A 110 -28.27 -4.80 4.30
C SER A 110 -28.14 -4.28 5.74
N VAL A 111 -27.49 -5.05 6.62
CA VAL A 111 -27.21 -4.64 8.01
C VAL A 111 -26.07 -3.60 8.03
N LEU A 112 -24.99 -3.87 7.31
CA LEU A 112 -23.84 -2.97 7.22
C LEU A 112 -24.21 -1.62 6.61
N ALA A 113 -24.98 -1.62 5.50
CA ALA A 113 -25.41 -0.40 4.83
C ALA A 113 -26.24 0.53 5.73
N LYS A 114 -27.05 -0.02 6.63
CA LYS A 114 -27.81 0.79 7.60
C LYS A 114 -26.95 1.50 8.63
N GLN A 115 -25.75 0.99 8.92
CA GLN A 115 -24.84 1.60 9.90
C GLN A 115 -23.96 2.70 9.29
N VAL A 116 -23.71 2.66 7.97
CA VAL A 116 -22.82 3.60 7.26
C VAL A 116 -23.20 5.08 7.51
N PRO A 117 -24.45 5.53 7.41
CA PRO A 117 -24.80 6.94 7.67
C PRO A 117 -24.45 7.38 9.08
N GLY A 118 -24.68 6.53 10.09
CA GLY A 118 -24.31 6.80 11.48
C GLY A 118 -22.80 6.95 11.66
N VAL A 119 -22.02 6.05 11.07
CA VAL A 119 -20.54 6.12 11.09
C VAL A 119 -20.04 7.40 10.43
N MET A 120 -20.58 7.77 9.27
CA MET A 120 -20.21 9.00 8.56
C MET A 120 -20.52 10.26 9.37
N SER A 121 -21.65 10.27 10.10
CA SER A 121 -22.02 11.35 11.03
C SER A 121 -21.01 11.47 12.18
N LEU A 122 -20.63 10.35 12.81
CA LEU A 122 -19.63 10.32 13.88
C LEU A 122 -18.27 10.83 13.38
N VAL A 123 -17.82 10.38 12.21
CA VAL A 123 -16.57 10.87 11.58
C VAL A 123 -16.61 12.38 11.34
N SER A 124 -17.74 12.90 10.85
CA SER A 124 -17.92 14.36 10.63
C SER A 124 -17.81 15.15 11.93
N GLN A 125 -18.47 14.67 13.00
CA GLN A 125 -18.43 15.32 14.32
C GLN A 125 -17.03 15.28 14.93
N LEU A 126 -16.34 14.14 14.87
CA LEU A 126 -14.96 14.00 15.34
C LEU A 126 -14.00 14.94 14.59
N LYS A 127 -14.11 15.01 13.25
CA LYS A 127 -13.32 15.96 12.45
C LYS A 127 -13.55 17.41 12.84
N LYS A 128 -14.80 17.80 13.13
CA LYS A 128 -15.14 19.14 13.59
C LYS A 128 -14.46 19.45 14.94
N LEU A 129 -14.57 18.55 15.92
CA LEU A 129 -13.93 18.75 17.23
C LEU A 129 -12.41 18.81 17.13
N LEU A 130 -11.79 18.01 16.25
CA LEU A 130 -10.35 18.08 15.97
C LEU A 130 -9.95 19.46 15.39
N ALA A 131 -10.73 19.98 14.44
CA ALA A 131 -10.48 21.30 13.86
C ALA A 131 -10.65 22.45 14.88
N GLU A 132 -11.50 22.25 15.90
CA GLU A 132 -11.70 23.19 17.01
C GLU A 132 -10.65 23.02 18.14
N GLY A 133 -9.66 22.13 17.98
CA GLY A 133 -8.64 21.86 19.01
C GLY A 133 -9.17 21.12 20.24
N LYS A 134 -10.32 20.47 20.16
CA LYS A 134 -11.00 19.76 21.25
C LYS A 134 -10.66 18.28 21.35
N ALA A 135 -9.52 17.85 20.78
CA ALA A 135 -9.04 16.49 20.94
C ALA A 135 -8.88 16.12 22.43
N GLY A 136 -9.31 14.92 22.82
CA GLY A 136 -9.19 14.43 24.20
C GLY A 136 -10.20 15.00 25.20
N THR A 137 -11.12 15.88 24.78
CA THR A 137 -12.23 16.32 25.65
C THR A 137 -13.20 15.17 25.92
N PRO A 138 -14.00 15.24 27.03
CA PRO A 138 -15.01 14.21 27.30
C PRO A 138 -15.98 13.98 26.13
N GLU A 139 -16.38 15.05 25.43
CA GLU A 139 -17.24 14.98 24.25
C GLU A 139 -16.55 14.23 23.08
N PHE A 140 -15.29 14.58 22.80
CA PHE A 140 -14.50 13.87 21.77
C PHE A 140 -14.34 12.38 22.09
N ASN A 141 -13.97 12.07 23.34
CA ASN A 141 -13.76 10.70 23.78
C ASN A 141 -15.06 9.86 23.73
N ALA A 142 -16.21 10.46 24.05
CA ALA A 142 -17.51 9.78 23.96
C ALA A 142 -17.88 9.44 22.51
N LEU A 143 -17.69 10.39 21.57
CA LEU A 143 -17.94 10.16 20.15
C LEU A 143 -16.95 9.15 19.56
N GLN A 144 -15.68 9.19 19.97
CA GLN A 144 -14.66 8.23 19.56
C GLN A 144 -15.03 6.82 20.03
N ALA A 145 -15.41 6.64 21.29
CA ALA A 145 -15.84 5.35 21.82
C ALA A 145 -17.08 4.80 21.08
N GLN A 146 -18.03 5.68 20.74
CA GLN A 146 -19.20 5.27 19.94
C GLN A 146 -18.81 4.86 18.51
N TYR A 147 -17.88 5.58 17.87
CA TYR A 147 -17.33 5.24 16.57
C TYR A 147 -16.63 3.86 16.62
N GLU A 148 -15.70 3.66 17.55
CA GLU A 148 -14.94 2.42 17.70
C GLU A 148 -15.87 1.22 17.96
N LYS A 149 -16.88 1.37 18.81
CA LYS A 149 -17.89 0.34 19.05
C LYS A 149 -18.64 -0.03 17.77
N THR A 150 -19.16 0.97 17.05
CA THR A 150 -19.96 0.72 15.83
C THR A 150 -19.12 0.06 14.75
N VAL A 151 -17.90 0.56 14.52
CA VAL A 151 -16.95 0.00 13.55
C VAL A 151 -16.55 -1.43 13.94
N GLY A 152 -16.30 -1.68 15.23
CA GLY A 152 -16.02 -3.02 15.74
C GLY A 152 -17.17 -4.01 15.51
N GLU A 153 -18.42 -3.59 15.73
CA GLU A 153 -19.61 -4.41 15.43
C GLU A 153 -19.74 -4.72 13.92
N MET A 154 -19.45 -3.74 13.06
CA MET A 154 -19.44 -3.94 11.61
C MET A 154 -18.34 -4.94 11.19
N GLY A 155 -17.12 -4.78 11.72
CA GLY A 155 -16.02 -5.70 11.49
C GLY A 155 -16.32 -7.12 11.97
N ALA A 156 -16.93 -7.24 13.15
CA ALA A 156 -17.37 -8.53 13.69
C ALA A 156 -18.39 -9.25 12.79
N LEU A 157 -19.30 -8.50 12.16
CA LEU A 157 -20.26 -9.07 11.20
C LEU A 157 -19.57 -9.62 9.95
N VAL A 158 -18.57 -8.90 9.42
CA VAL A 158 -17.77 -9.38 8.27
C VAL A 158 -17.03 -10.67 8.64
N LYS A 159 -16.35 -10.69 9.79
CA LYS A 159 -15.65 -11.90 10.28
C LYS A 159 -16.60 -13.08 10.46
N LYS A 160 -17.75 -12.83 11.07
CA LYS A 160 -18.78 -13.85 11.29
C LYS A 160 -19.28 -14.43 9.97
N SER A 161 -19.61 -13.59 8.98
CA SER A 161 -20.08 -14.04 7.67
C SER A 161 -19.07 -14.95 6.96
N ILE A 162 -17.78 -14.59 7.02
CA ILE A 162 -16.69 -15.41 6.44
C ILE A 162 -16.53 -16.74 7.19
N ALA A 163 -16.59 -16.73 8.52
CA ALA A 163 -16.42 -17.94 9.34
C ALA A 163 -17.59 -18.92 9.20
N GLU A 164 -18.82 -18.42 9.12
CA GLU A 164 -20.03 -19.26 8.98
C GLU A 164 -20.20 -19.80 7.55
N HIS A 165 -19.66 -19.09 6.55
CA HIS A 165 -19.80 -19.45 5.13
C HIS A 165 -18.45 -19.45 4.40
N PRO A 166 -17.48 -20.30 4.82
CA PRO A 166 -16.12 -20.25 4.29
C PRO A 166 -16.02 -20.63 2.81
N GLN A 167 -17.00 -21.37 2.27
CA GLN A 167 -17.01 -21.76 0.87
C GLN A 167 -17.73 -20.75 -0.05
N SER A 168 -18.33 -19.69 0.51
CA SER A 168 -19.05 -18.67 -0.26
C SER A 168 -18.11 -17.59 -0.80
N THR A 169 -18.27 -17.27 -2.08
CA THR A 169 -17.59 -16.13 -2.72
C THR A 169 -18.29 -14.81 -2.44
N ALA A 170 -19.55 -14.81 -1.97
CA ALA A 170 -20.33 -13.62 -1.62
C ALA A 170 -19.65 -12.77 -0.52
N ASN A 171 -18.78 -13.36 0.27
CA ASN A 171 -17.98 -12.63 1.27
C ASN A 171 -16.89 -11.73 0.66
N ALA A 172 -16.53 -11.91 -0.63
CA ALA A 172 -15.49 -11.11 -1.26
C ALA A 172 -15.84 -9.62 -1.34
N PRO A 173 -17.02 -9.21 -1.85
CA PRO A 173 -17.41 -7.81 -1.84
C PRO A 173 -17.59 -7.23 -0.43
N LEU A 174 -18.07 -8.02 0.55
CA LEU A 174 -18.14 -7.59 1.95
C LEU A 174 -16.76 -7.24 2.50
N PHE A 175 -15.80 -8.13 2.32
CA PHE A 175 -14.43 -7.88 2.74
C PHE A 175 -13.78 -6.74 1.96
N TYR A 176 -14.02 -6.63 0.64
CA TYR A 176 -13.47 -5.55 -0.19
C TYR A 176 -13.91 -4.16 0.29
N ILE A 177 -15.18 -4.03 0.68
CA ILE A 177 -15.77 -2.74 1.10
C ILE A 177 -15.47 -2.44 2.58
N TYR A 178 -15.56 -3.44 3.45
CA TYR A 178 -15.53 -3.27 4.90
C TYR A 178 -14.29 -3.86 5.59
N GLY A 179 -13.40 -4.52 4.87
CA GLY A 179 -12.20 -5.15 5.45
C GLY A 179 -11.24 -4.16 6.10
N SER A 180 -11.24 -2.89 5.68
CA SER A 180 -10.46 -1.83 6.31
C SER A 180 -10.91 -1.46 7.74
N LEU A 181 -12.05 -2.00 8.20
CA LEU A 181 -12.51 -1.89 9.58
C LEU A 181 -11.85 -2.90 10.52
N LEU A 182 -11.14 -3.87 9.99
CA LEU A 182 -10.42 -4.91 10.72
C LEU A 182 -8.96 -4.50 10.92
N ASP A 183 -8.38 -4.95 12.01
CA ASP A 183 -6.94 -4.78 12.20
C ASP A 183 -6.12 -5.77 11.33
N GLU A 184 -4.83 -5.51 11.24
CA GLU A 184 -3.94 -6.27 10.35
C GLU A 184 -3.87 -7.76 10.75
N ASP A 185 -3.82 -8.06 12.05
CA ASP A 185 -3.75 -9.43 12.55
C ASP A 185 -5.04 -10.20 12.25
N GLU A 186 -6.19 -9.54 12.37
CA GLU A 186 -7.50 -10.10 12.00
C GLU A 186 -7.56 -10.42 10.50
N ILE A 187 -7.12 -9.49 9.65
CA ILE A 187 -7.07 -9.70 8.20
C ILE A 187 -6.14 -10.89 7.85
N GLN A 188 -4.97 -10.96 8.44
CA GLN A 188 -4.03 -12.07 8.21
C GLN A 188 -4.63 -13.42 8.61
N LYS A 189 -5.31 -13.48 9.77
CA LYS A 189 -6.02 -14.71 10.23
C LYS A 189 -7.14 -15.12 9.27
N LEU A 190 -7.90 -14.15 8.75
CA LEU A 190 -8.95 -14.43 7.77
C LEU A 190 -8.36 -14.95 6.45
N ILE A 191 -7.31 -14.33 5.92
CA ILE A 191 -6.62 -14.82 4.72
C ILE A 191 -6.06 -16.23 4.95
N ALA A 192 -5.45 -16.49 6.10
CA ALA A 192 -4.92 -17.81 6.46
C ALA A 192 -5.99 -18.89 6.65
N SER A 193 -7.26 -18.53 6.84
CA SER A 193 -8.37 -19.47 6.93
C SER A 193 -8.69 -20.20 5.62
N ASN A 194 -8.11 -19.75 4.49
CA ASN A 194 -8.37 -20.25 3.15
C ASN A 194 -9.85 -20.20 2.73
N ALA A 195 -10.63 -19.24 3.24
CA ALA A 195 -12.01 -19.04 2.81
C ALA A 195 -12.06 -18.68 1.31
N ALA A 196 -13.04 -19.24 0.59
CA ALA A 196 -13.14 -19.15 -0.87
C ALA A 196 -13.16 -17.71 -1.41
N CYS A 197 -13.68 -16.76 -0.62
CA CYS A 197 -13.71 -15.35 -1.00
C CYS A 197 -12.30 -14.76 -1.28
N PHE A 198 -11.26 -15.24 -0.56
CA PHE A 198 -9.88 -14.76 -0.75
C PHE A 198 -9.20 -15.31 -2.01
N SER A 199 -9.78 -16.35 -2.64
CA SER A 199 -9.33 -16.87 -3.94
C SER A 199 -9.96 -16.15 -5.13
N THR A 200 -10.88 -15.21 -4.88
CA THR A 200 -11.53 -14.46 -5.95
C THR A 200 -10.60 -13.45 -6.60
N PRO A 201 -10.75 -13.17 -7.90
CA PRO A 201 -9.96 -12.14 -8.57
C PRO A 201 -10.10 -10.74 -7.92
N LEU A 202 -11.22 -10.45 -7.25
CA LEU A 202 -11.44 -9.18 -6.53
C LEU A 202 -10.47 -9.02 -5.34
N LEU A 203 -10.26 -10.08 -4.55
CA LEU A 203 -9.43 -10.02 -3.36
C LEU A 203 -7.98 -10.44 -3.60
N LYS A 204 -7.67 -11.06 -4.73
CA LYS A 204 -6.30 -11.51 -5.03
C LYS A 204 -5.24 -10.40 -4.85
N PRO A 205 -5.41 -9.16 -5.32
CA PRO A 205 -4.42 -8.10 -5.11
C PRO A 205 -4.17 -7.81 -3.62
N ILE A 206 -5.22 -7.87 -2.80
CA ILE A 206 -5.12 -7.67 -1.34
C ILE A 206 -4.36 -8.83 -0.71
N VAL A 207 -4.72 -10.07 -1.05
CA VAL A 207 -4.04 -11.27 -0.55
C VAL A 207 -2.56 -11.26 -0.93
N ASP A 208 -2.23 -10.95 -2.18
CA ASP A 208 -0.85 -10.84 -2.67
C ASP A 208 -0.08 -9.76 -1.90
N GLN A 209 -0.70 -8.60 -1.63
CA GLN A 209 -0.09 -7.53 -0.83
C GLN A 209 0.25 -7.99 0.60
N PHE A 210 -0.68 -8.69 1.27
CA PHE A 210 -0.43 -9.24 2.60
C PHE A 210 0.65 -10.33 2.59
N ALA A 211 0.67 -11.20 1.57
CA ALA A 211 1.72 -12.21 1.40
C ALA A 211 3.11 -11.55 1.20
N HIS A 212 3.21 -10.56 0.32
CA HIS A 212 4.46 -9.81 0.13
C HIS A 212 4.91 -9.12 1.42
N ARG A 213 3.98 -8.52 2.16
CA ARG A 213 4.30 -7.89 3.44
C ARG A 213 4.78 -8.87 4.49
N ALA A 214 4.14 -10.04 4.58
CA ALA A 214 4.56 -11.10 5.49
C ALA A 214 5.98 -11.61 5.16
N GLU A 215 6.29 -11.81 3.88
CA GLU A 215 7.65 -12.18 3.44
C GLU A 215 8.67 -11.07 3.75
N ALA A 216 8.33 -9.81 3.51
CA ALA A 216 9.18 -8.68 3.85
C ALA A 216 9.44 -8.59 5.37
N MET A 217 8.42 -8.88 6.20
CA MET A 217 8.60 -8.91 7.66
C MET A 217 9.51 -10.07 8.13
N LYS A 218 9.46 -11.23 7.46
CA LYS A 218 10.42 -12.31 7.72
C LYS A 218 11.86 -11.88 7.41
N LEU A 219 12.05 -11.14 6.31
CA LEU A 219 13.36 -10.60 5.95
C LEU A 219 13.94 -9.62 6.98
N ARG A 220 13.08 -8.95 7.76
CA ARG A 220 13.51 -7.96 8.76
C ARG A 220 13.90 -8.58 10.11
N GLN A 221 13.67 -9.89 10.30
CA GLN A 221 13.96 -10.53 11.57
C GLN A 221 15.45 -10.51 11.89
N PRO A 222 15.84 -10.26 13.14
CA PRO A 222 17.23 -10.37 13.58
C PRO A 222 17.82 -11.74 13.20
N GLY A 223 19.04 -11.72 12.66
CA GLY A 223 19.74 -12.90 12.16
C GLY A 223 19.44 -13.27 10.70
N SER A 224 18.41 -12.68 10.07
CA SER A 224 18.15 -12.87 8.64
C SER A 224 19.25 -12.25 7.78
N GLN A 225 19.61 -12.91 6.68
CA GLN A 225 20.53 -12.34 5.71
C GLN A 225 19.86 -11.20 4.95
N PHE A 226 20.52 -10.03 4.83
CA PHE A 226 20.00 -8.95 4.01
C PHE A 226 19.83 -9.38 2.56
N LYS A 227 18.84 -8.81 1.88
CA LYS A 227 18.64 -9.03 0.44
C LYS A 227 19.28 -7.91 -0.36
N ASP A 228 20.05 -8.33 -1.35
CA ASP A 228 20.79 -7.39 -2.19
C ASP A 228 19.89 -6.71 -3.22
N ILE A 229 20.13 -5.42 -3.46
CA ILE A 229 19.41 -4.61 -4.45
C ILE A 229 20.34 -3.61 -5.11
N ALA A 230 20.14 -3.38 -6.40
CA ALA A 230 20.87 -2.41 -7.18
C ALA A 230 20.12 -1.08 -7.25
N LEU A 231 20.79 0.01 -6.91
CA LEU A 231 20.26 1.38 -6.90
C LEU A 231 21.30 2.33 -7.52
N GLN A 232 20.92 3.57 -7.75
CA GLN A 232 21.78 4.58 -8.35
C GLN A 232 22.33 5.55 -7.30
N THR A 233 23.60 5.94 -7.45
CA THR A 233 24.19 7.05 -6.71
C THR A 233 23.68 8.41 -7.22
N PRO A 234 23.91 9.51 -6.50
CA PRO A 234 23.63 10.87 -7.00
C PRO A 234 24.27 11.17 -8.36
N GLN A 235 25.41 10.57 -8.65
CA GLN A 235 26.13 10.72 -9.94
C GLN A 235 25.59 9.81 -11.04
N GLY A 236 24.64 8.89 -10.73
CA GLY A 236 24.01 7.98 -11.69
C GLY A 236 24.75 6.65 -11.86
N ALA A 237 25.80 6.37 -11.09
CA ALA A 237 26.44 5.06 -11.09
C ALA A 237 25.57 4.02 -10.36
N THR A 238 25.40 2.84 -10.93
CA THR A 238 24.73 1.73 -10.26
C THR A 238 25.61 1.14 -9.18
N LYS A 239 25.06 0.99 -7.98
CA LYS A 239 25.66 0.35 -6.81
C LYS A 239 24.68 -0.61 -6.18
N ARG A 240 25.21 -1.61 -5.48
CA ARG A 240 24.41 -2.60 -4.78
C ARG A 240 24.57 -2.44 -3.26
N LEU A 241 23.57 -2.85 -2.49
CA LEU A 241 23.74 -2.91 -1.02
C LEU A 241 24.88 -3.84 -0.64
N SER A 242 25.10 -4.92 -1.40
CA SER A 242 26.21 -5.85 -1.20
C SER A 242 27.60 -5.23 -1.46
N ASP A 243 27.69 -4.05 -2.06
CA ASP A 243 28.97 -3.31 -2.15
C ASP A 243 29.41 -2.80 -0.78
N TYR A 244 28.50 -2.67 0.18
CA TYR A 244 28.70 -2.06 1.48
C TYR A 244 28.39 -3.02 2.64
N CYS A 245 27.26 -3.73 2.58
CA CYS A 245 26.83 -4.68 3.61
C CYS A 245 27.56 -6.02 3.50
N GLY A 246 27.86 -6.64 4.64
CA GLY A 246 28.56 -7.93 4.69
C GLY A 246 30.04 -7.84 4.29
N LYS A 247 30.68 -6.69 4.48
CA LYS A 247 32.10 -6.42 4.14
C LYS A 247 32.99 -6.26 5.36
N GLY A 248 32.57 -6.79 6.50
CA GLY A 248 33.35 -6.71 7.73
C GLY A 248 32.97 -5.53 8.64
N ASN A 249 32.03 -4.69 8.22
CA ASN A 249 31.57 -3.51 8.94
C ASN A 249 30.10 -3.62 9.34
N TYR A 250 29.71 -2.94 10.43
CA TYR A 250 28.30 -2.66 10.68
C TYR A 250 27.82 -1.56 9.75
N VAL A 251 26.65 -1.77 9.11
CA VAL A 251 26.07 -0.82 8.17
C VAL A 251 24.65 -0.49 8.57
N LEU A 252 24.35 0.80 8.73
CA LEU A 252 22.98 1.29 8.88
C LEU A 252 22.40 1.62 7.49
N VAL A 253 21.43 0.86 7.04
CA VAL A 253 20.62 1.20 5.86
C VAL A 253 19.48 2.08 6.34
N ASP A 254 19.50 3.37 5.94
CA ASP A 254 18.53 4.39 6.37
C ASP A 254 17.60 4.74 5.21
N PHE A 255 16.33 4.35 5.32
CA PHE A 255 15.28 4.68 4.34
C PHE A 255 14.67 6.05 4.68
N TRP A 256 14.87 7.00 3.81
CA TRP A 256 14.50 8.40 4.02
C TRP A 256 14.00 9.10 2.74
N ALA A 257 13.61 10.36 2.83
CA ALA A 257 13.39 11.21 1.65
C ALA A 257 13.58 12.70 1.99
N SER A 258 13.87 13.50 0.98
CA SER A 258 14.06 14.95 1.13
C SER A 258 12.81 15.69 1.62
N TRP A 259 11.63 15.20 1.25
CA TRP A 259 10.32 15.71 1.66
C TRP A 259 9.84 15.20 3.03
N CYS A 260 10.51 14.20 3.61
CA CYS A 260 10.13 13.59 4.88
C CYS A 260 10.57 14.47 6.06
N GLY A 261 9.63 15.17 6.69
CA GLY A 261 9.88 16.01 7.87
C GLY A 261 10.49 15.24 9.05
N PRO A 262 9.88 14.13 9.50
CA PRO A 262 10.44 13.30 10.57
C PRO A 262 11.84 12.75 10.27
N CYS A 263 12.13 12.37 9.00
CA CYS A 263 13.48 11.93 8.61
C CYS A 263 14.50 13.04 8.82
N ARG A 264 14.18 14.26 8.38
CA ARG A 264 15.08 15.40 8.57
C ARG A 264 15.31 15.75 10.06
N ALA A 265 14.30 15.54 10.89
CA ALA A 265 14.41 15.72 12.34
C ALA A 265 15.33 14.66 12.98
N GLU A 266 15.41 13.45 12.41
CA GLU A 266 16.27 12.35 12.87
C GLU A 266 17.74 12.49 12.40
N MET A 267 18.02 13.19 11.30
CA MET A 267 19.37 13.33 10.74
C MET A 267 20.45 13.80 11.73
N PRO A 268 20.19 14.69 12.70
CA PRO A 268 21.20 15.04 13.72
C PRO A 268 21.68 13.83 14.54
N ASN A 269 20.77 12.91 14.91
CA ASN A 269 21.11 11.69 15.65
C ASN A 269 21.94 10.74 14.79
N VAL A 270 21.54 10.56 13.53
CA VAL A 270 22.26 9.72 12.55
C VAL A 270 23.66 10.26 12.29
N LYS A 271 23.82 11.59 12.16
CA LYS A 271 25.14 12.24 12.01
C LYS A 271 26.04 12.03 13.23
N LYS A 272 25.50 12.22 14.42
CA LYS A 272 26.21 11.97 15.67
C LYS A 272 26.72 10.53 15.76
N ALA A 273 25.88 9.57 15.38
CA ALA A 273 26.26 8.15 15.31
C ALA A 273 27.39 7.92 14.29
N TYR A 274 27.27 8.51 13.09
CA TYR A 274 28.31 8.42 12.07
C TYR A 274 29.63 9.01 12.52
N GLU A 275 29.66 10.22 13.04
CA GLU A 275 30.85 10.90 13.52
C GLU A 275 31.58 10.10 14.63
N LYS A 276 30.79 9.46 15.52
CA LYS A 276 31.33 8.71 16.66
C LYS A 276 31.90 7.33 16.29
N TYR A 277 31.22 6.63 15.34
CA TYR A 277 31.50 5.22 15.09
C TYR A 277 32.12 4.93 13.71
N HIS A 278 32.10 5.88 12.76
CA HIS A 278 32.63 5.66 11.42
C HIS A 278 34.14 5.21 11.45
N ARG A 279 34.94 5.85 12.26
CA ARG A 279 36.35 5.46 12.43
C ARG A 279 36.55 4.08 13.09
N LYS A 280 35.49 3.52 13.64
CA LYS A 280 35.46 2.17 14.22
C LYS A 280 34.89 1.13 13.23
N GLY A 281 34.67 1.50 11.97
CA GLY A 281 34.16 0.63 10.94
C GLY A 281 32.64 0.64 10.82
N PHE A 282 31.95 1.70 11.31
CA PHE A 282 30.51 1.90 11.06
C PHE A 282 30.28 2.66 9.76
N GLU A 283 29.35 2.21 8.94
CA GLU A 283 28.99 2.89 7.70
C GLU A 283 27.47 3.13 7.63
N ILE A 284 27.06 4.09 6.83
CA ILE A 284 25.65 4.37 6.55
C ILE A 284 25.41 4.35 5.05
N VAL A 285 24.31 3.71 4.65
CA VAL A 285 23.76 3.76 3.29
C VAL A 285 22.38 4.36 3.34
N GLY A 286 22.26 5.62 2.95
CA GLY A 286 20.96 6.29 2.84
C GLY A 286 20.23 5.85 1.56
N VAL A 287 19.11 5.15 1.70
CA VAL A 287 18.23 4.75 0.59
C VAL A 287 17.08 5.72 0.49
N SER A 288 17.10 6.56 -0.54
CA SER A 288 16.09 7.61 -0.70
C SER A 288 14.86 7.13 -1.45
N LEU A 289 13.68 7.51 -0.93
CA LEU A 289 12.36 7.36 -1.56
C LEU A 289 11.92 8.67 -2.24
N ASP A 290 12.87 9.45 -2.74
CA ASP A 290 12.56 10.59 -3.60
C ASP A 290 12.18 10.14 -5.02
N ASN A 291 11.37 10.93 -5.70
CA ASN A 291 11.09 10.81 -7.15
C ASN A 291 11.69 11.98 -7.96
N ASP A 292 12.31 12.92 -7.27
CA ASP A 292 13.01 14.08 -7.86
C ASP A 292 14.48 14.07 -7.45
N LYS A 293 15.34 13.88 -8.44
CA LYS A 293 16.80 13.83 -8.25
C LYS A 293 17.36 15.14 -7.69
N ALA A 294 16.85 16.28 -8.14
CA ALA A 294 17.35 17.59 -7.71
C ALA A 294 16.98 17.87 -6.24
N ALA A 295 15.75 17.53 -5.83
CA ALA A 295 15.32 17.62 -4.44
C ALA A 295 16.16 16.73 -3.53
N TRP A 296 16.40 15.48 -3.93
CA TRP A 296 17.23 14.50 -3.19
C TRP A 296 18.67 15.00 -3.03
N THR A 297 19.36 15.29 -4.13
CA THR A 297 20.77 15.73 -4.09
C THR A 297 20.92 17.06 -3.38
N GLY A 298 19.98 17.99 -3.57
CA GLY A 298 19.95 19.25 -2.84
C GLY A 298 19.76 19.07 -1.33
N ALA A 299 18.98 18.09 -0.89
CA ALA A 299 18.82 17.77 0.54
C ALA A 299 20.09 17.18 1.13
N ILE A 300 20.78 16.27 0.44
CA ILE A 300 22.10 15.72 0.86
C ILE A 300 23.09 16.86 1.11
N GLN A 301 23.17 17.81 0.16
CA GLN A 301 24.10 18.95 0.27
C GLN A 301 23.71 19.89 1.41
N ARG A 302 22.44 20.31 1.49
CA ARG A 302 21.99 21.24 2.54
C ARG A 302 22.16 20.72 3.95
N MET A 303 21.92 19.42 4.14
CA MET A 303 22.06 18.76 5.45
C MET A 303 23.50 18.27 5.69
N ASN A 304 24.40 18.39 4.71
CA ASN A 304 25.78 17.91 4.78
C ASN A 304 25.85 16.45 5.28
N LEU A 305 25.27 15.53 4.49
CA LEU A 305 25.22 14.09 4.80
C LEU A 305 26.43 13.40 4.12
N PRO A 306 27.46 12.99 4.89
CA PRO A 306 28.76 12.60 4.30
C PRO A 306 28.85 11.13 3.87
N TRP A 307 27.82 10.34 4.12
CA TRP A 307 27.80 8.91 3.84
C TRP A 307 27.28 8.57 2.43
N ILE A 308 27.13 7.29 2.15
CA ILE A 308 26.68 6.77 0.87
C ILE A 308 25.18 7.02 0.68
N HIS A 309 24.79 7.46 -0.51
CA HIS A 309 23.39 7.69 -0.87
C HIS A 309 23.02 6.95 -2.14
N LEU A 310 21.91 6.23 -2.08
CA LEU A 310 21.36 5.43 -3.19
C LEU A 310 19.86 5.73 -3.37
N SER A 311 19.35 5.63 -4.60
CA SER A 311 17.93 5.75 -4.91
C SER A 311 17.62 5.12 -6.26
N ASP A 312 16.39 4.66 -6.47
CA ASP A 312 15.83 4.33 -7.79
C ASP A 312 14.91 5.43 -8.34
N LEU A 313 14.73 6.51 -7.56
CA LEU A 313 13.87 7.66 -7.89
C LEU A 313 12.41 7.28 -8.19
N LYS A 314 11.91 6.19 -7.59
CA LYS A 314 10.54 5.70 -7.79
C LYS A 314 9.57 6.07 -6.66
N GLY A 315 10.00 6.87 -5.69
CA GLY A 315 9.18 7.25 -4.55
C GLY A 315 8.73 6.02 -3.76
N TRP A 316 7.44 5.96 -3.41
CA TRP A 316 6.85 4.80 -2.75
C TRP A 316 6.79 3.53 -3.61
N GLN A 317 7.05 3.62 -4.92
CA GLN A 317 7.20 2.47 -5.82
C GLN A 317 8.64 1.94 -5.87
N SER A 318 9.50 2.39 -4.96
CA SER A 318 10.88 1.93 -4.84
C SER A 318 10.94 0.42 -4.63
N GLU A 319 11.80 -0.24 -5.41
CA GLU A 319 12.05 -1.67 -5.27
C GLU A 319 12.64 -2.01 -3.89
N ALA A 320 13.46 -1.12 -3.32
CA ALA A 320 14.00 -1.29 -1.98
C ALA A 320 12.90 -1.19 -0.92
N ALA A 321 11.96 -0.24 -1.07
CA ALA A 321 10.81 -0.11 -0.17
C ALA A 321 9.91 -1.35 -0.24
N ALA A 322 9.61 -1.83 -1.44
CA ALA A 322 8.80 -3.03 -1.66
C ALA A 322 9.47 -4.28 -1.07
N LEU A 323 10.77 -4.49 -1.36
CA LEU A 323 11.54 -5.65 -0.90
C LEU A 323 11.52 -5.79 0.63
N TYR A 324 11.72 -4.69 1.34
CA TYR A 324 11.73 -4.67 2.81
C TYR A 324 10.39 -4.26 3.41
N GLY A 325 9.32 -4.13 2.61
CA GLY A 325 7.98 -3.76 3.06
C GLY A 325 7.95 -2.43 3.82
N ILE A 326 8.70 -1.43 3.35
CA ILE A 326 8.74 -0.09 3.95
C ILE A 326 7.45 0.63 3.59
N SER A 327 6.59 0.84 4.57
CA SER A 327 5.30 1.56 4.41
C SER A 327 5.32 2.96 5.05
N SER A 328 6.37 3.27 5.81
CA SER A 328 6.57 4.60 6.42
C SER A 328 8.05 4.88 6.59
N ILE A 329 8.43 6.15 6.55
CA ILE A 329 9.79 6.63 6.80
C ILE A 329 9.78 7.71 7.89
N PRO A 330 10.87 7.84 8.67
CA PRO A 330 12.14 7.14 8.57
C PRO A 330 12.03 5.67 8.96
N ALA A 331 12.80 4.80 8.30
CA ALA A 331 12.96 3.39 8.67
C ALA A 331 14.43 3.01 8.53
N THR A 332 14.94 2.22 9.47
CA THR A 332 16.36 1.85 9.51
C THR A 332 16.54 0.35 9.62
N MET A 333 17.63 -0.17 9.08
CA MET A 333 18.04 -1.56 9.16
C MET A 333 19.53 -1.59 9.48
N LEU A 334 19.88 -2.10 10.65
CA LEU A 334 21.28 -2.30 11.04
C LEU A 334 21.73 -3.70 10.62
N VAL A 335 22.81 -3.76 9.84
CA VAL A 335 23.38 -4.99 9.27
C VAL A 335 24.75 -5.23 9.89
N ASP A 336 25.04 -6.48 10.28
CA ASP A 336 26.31 -6.88 10.87
C ASP A 336 27.44 -7.07 9.82
N PRO A 337 28.70 -7.29 10.25
CA PRO A 337 29.84 -7.53 9.36
C PRO A 337 29.68 -8.73 8.41
N GLN A 338 28.81 -9.69 8.72
CA GLN A 338 28.51 -10.87 7.92
C GLN A 338 27.29 -10.71 7.01
N GLY A 339 26.62 -9.55 7.07
CA GLY A 339 25.43 -9.26 6.26
C GLY A 339 24.12 -9.73 6.89
N LYS A 340 24.11 -10.08 8.18
CA LYS A 340 22.88 -10.41 8.89
C LYS A 340 22.27 -9.15 9.50
N ILE A 341 20.95 -9.07 9.48
CA ILE A 341 20.20 -7.99 10.10
C ILE A 341 20.31 -8.14 11.62
N VAL A 342 20.83 -7.11 12.27
CA VAL A 342 20.92 -7.03 13.73
C VAL A 342 19.59 -6.59 14.31
N GLU A 343 19.06 -5.49 13.76
CA GLU A 343 17.81 -4.90 14.23
C GLU A 343 17.20 -3.97 13.17
N PHE A 344 15.89 -3.84 13.21
CA PHE A 344 15.13 -2.99 12.31
C PHE A 344 14.39 -1.90 13.10
N GLY A 345 14.43 -0.63 12.64
CA GLY A 345 13.67 0.47 13.23
C GLY A 345 14.39 1.26 14.31
N LEU A 346 15.69 1.07 14.50
CA LEU A 346 16.50 1.84 15.47
C LEU A 346 16.50 3.33 15.14
N ARG A 347 16.21 4.18 16.14
CA ARG A 347 16.19 5.65 16.01
C ARG A 347 16.63 6.34 17.30
N GLY A 348 17.08 7.60 17.18
CA GLY A 348 17.42 8.43 18.32
C GLY A 348 18.34 7.74 19.31
N GLU A 349 17.95 7.72 20.56
CA GLU A 349 18.71 7.10 21.65
C GLU A 349 18.86 5.58 21.47
N GLN A 350 17.86 4.88 20.89
CA GLN A 350 17.97 3.44 20.65
C GLN A 350 19.12 3.08 19.71
N LEU A 351 19.33 3.87 18.66
CA LEU A 351 20.46 3.70 17.73
C LEU A 351 21.79 3.89 18.48
N GLU A 352 21.90 4.94 19.30
CA GLU A 352 23.10 5.24 20.06
C GLU A 352 23.43 4.13 21.08
N VAL A 353 22.41 3.64 21.82
CA VAL A 353 22.57 2.55 22.79
C VAL A 353 23.03 1.27 22.09
N LYS A 354 22.39 0.90 20.97
CA LYS A 354 22.76 -0.31 20.22
C LYS A 354 24.20 -0.22 19.69
N LEU A 355 24.59 0.90 19.11
CA LEU A 355 25.95 1.09 18.62
C LEU A 355 26.98 1.13 19.77
N ALA A 356 26.64 1.73 20.91
CA ALA A 356 27.53 1.70 22.08
C ALA A 356 27.74 0.26 22.57
N GLU A 357 26.73 -0.58 22.60
CA GLU A 357 26.80 -2.00 22.92
C GLU A 357 27.74 -2.75 21.95
N LEU A 358 27.52 -2.60 20.64
CA LEU A 358 28.28 -3.30 19.60
C LEU A 358 29.75 -2.88 19.52
N TYR A 359 30.06 -1.63 19.84
CA TYR A 359 31.38 -1.07 19.76
C TYR A 359 32.08 -0.89 21.14
N ALA A 360 31.52 -1.45 22.22
CA ALA A 360 32.06 -1.32 23.57
C ALA A 360 33.53 -1.74 23.68
N ASN A 361 33.94 -2.76 22.94
CA ASN A 361 35.29 -3.32 22.95
C ASN A 361 36.01 -3.24 21.59
N ALA A 362 35.44 -2.48 20.62
CA ALA A 362 36.06 -2.36 19.30
C ALA A 362 37.22 -1.33 19.30
N PRO A 363 38.45 -1.70 18.89
CA PRO A 363 39.49 -0.74 18.68
C PRO A 363 39.17 0.21 17.53
N ASP A 364 39.72 1.44 17.56
CA ASP A 364 39.61 2.34 16.41
C ASP A 364 40.36 1.70 15.22
N VAL A 365 39.60 1.33 14.19
CA VAL A 365 40.19 0.80 12.96
C VAL A 365 40.62 1.99 12.10
N GLN A 366 41.92 2.06 11.76
CA GLN A 366 42.36 2.97 10.71
C GLN A 366 41.74 2.51 9.39
N THR A 367 40.67 3.19 8.96
CA THR A 367 40.01 2.90 7.68
C THR A 367 40.97 3.29 6.55
N THR A 368 41.52 2.31 5.88
CA THR A 368 42.02 2.50 4.52
C THR A 368 40.77 2.64 3.62
N THR A 369 40.33 3.87 3.45
CA THR A 369 39.25 4.20 2.52
C THR A 369 39.72 3.89 1.09
N PRO A 370 38.95 3.12 0.29
CA PRO A 370 39.01 3.26 -1.14
C PRO A 370 38.29 4.57 -1.49
N ASP A 371 39.08 5.59 -1.85
CA ASP A 371 38.69 6.82 -2.54
C ASP A 371 37.28 7.39 -2.32
N ALA A 372 37.16 8.24 -1.30
CA ALA A 372 36.21 9.33 -1.37
C ALA A 372 36.60 10.18 -2.59
N VAL A 373 35.76 10.19 -3.62
CA VAL A 373 35.92 11.04 -4.79
C VAL A 373 35.82 12.51 -4.32
N THR A 374 36.99 13.06 -3.91
CA THR A 374 37.17 14.49 -3.75
C THR A 374 37.33 15.12 -5.12
N GLY A 375 36.22 15.26 -5.83
CA GLY A 375 36.09 16.11 -7.01
C GLY A 375 35.66 17.51 -6.61
N ALA A 376 36.29 18.11 -5.62
CA ALA A 376 36.20 19.54 -5.38
C ALA A 376 37.23 20.25 -6.28
N THR A 377 36.86 20.47 -7.55
CA THR A 377 37.52 21.45 -8.40
C THR A 377 37.35 22.82 -7.74
N LYS A 378 38.48 23.31 -7.19
CA LYS A 378 38.65 24.68 -6.73
C LYS A 378 38.38 25.60 -7.93
N VAL A 379 37.18 26.20 -7.99
CA VAL A 379 36.91 27.27 -8.92
C VAL A 379 37.64 28.51 -8.40
N GLU A 380 38.84 28.80 -8.97
CA GLU A 380 39.50 30.05 -8.78
C GLU A 380 38.60 31.15 -9.35
N ARG A 381 38.23 32.11 -8.50
CA ARG A 381 37.54 33.32 -8.92
C ARG A 381 38.50 34.14 -9.78
N PRO A 382 38.12 34.61 -10.99
CA PRO A 382 38.94 35.53 -11.77
C PRO A 382 39.09 36.85 -11.00
N ALA A 383 40.34 37.36 -10.93
CA ALA A 383 40.67 38.61 -10.32
C ALA A 383 39.87 39.78 -10.97
N ASP A 384 39.30 40.59 -10.10
CA ASP A 384 38.58 41.84 -10.45
C ASP A 384 39.55 42.79 -11.17
N LYS A 385 39.34 42.95 -12.52
CA LYS A 385 40.03 44.02 -13.26
C LYS A 385 39.31 45.33 -12.99
N ALA A 386 39.97 46.23 -12.29
CA ALA A 386 39.61 47.61 -12.02
C ALA A 386 39.10 48.33 -13.31
N ARG A 387 37.90 48.89 -13.28
CA ARG A 387 37.37 49.82 -14.30
C ARG A 387 37.95 51.22 -14.03
N PRO A 388 38.47 51.91 -15.05
CA PRO A 388 38.90 53.29 -14.89
C PRO A 388 37.70 54.25 -14.79
N GLY A 389 37.83 55.21 -13.86
CA GLY A 389 36.80 56.21 -13.58
C GLY A 389 36.46 57.11 -14.76
N LYS A 390 35.16 57.34 -14.98
CA LYS A 390 34.66 58.44 -15.81
C LYS A 390 34.45 59.68 -14.94
N ARG A 391 35.30 60.73 -15.20
CA ARG A 391 35.11 62.11 -14.74
C ARG A 391 33.75 62.64 -15.22
N VAL A 392 32.94 63.12 -14.30
CA VAL A 392 31.79 63.98 -14.58
C VAL A 392 32.30 65.41 -14.63
N ARG A 393 32.09 66.12 -15.79
CA ARG A 393 32.15 67.63 -15.93
C ARG A 393 30.73 68.14 -16.06
N LYS A 394 30.41 69.07 -15.14
CA LYS A 394 29.34 70.12 -15.15
C LYS A 394 27.91 69.62 -15.26
#